data_626534baacd6af9e80d156ea815fd905
#
_entry.id   626534baacd6af9e80d156ea815fd905
#
_cell.length_a   1.000
_cell.length_b   1.000
_cell.length_c   1.000
_cell.angle_alpha   90.00
_cell.angle_beta   90.00
_cell.angle_gamma   90.00
#
_symmetry.space_group_name_H-M   'P 1'
#
loop_
_entity.id
_entity.type
_entity.pdbx_description
1 polymer ?
#
loop_
_entity_poly.entity_id
_entity_poly.type
_entity_poly.pdbx_seq_one_letter_code
_entity_poly.pdbx_strand_id
1 'polypeptide(L)'
;MKVVSISEIATFKISNDNRIKLMILKEKWKGLFLELFQNSSVIDFKENTIYIKGYNSVVKHYISTNKIKIIEQILENLEIKFEIEDIKIK
;
A
#
# COMPACT_ATOMS: atom_id res chain seq x y z
N MET A 1 -13.98 -13.90 31.13
CA MET A 1 -13.99 -12.73 30.23
C MET A 1 -12.69 -12.69 29.44
N LYS A 2 -12.80 -12.53 28.15
CA LYS A 2 -11.63 -12.41 27.31
C LYS A 2 -11.09 -10.98 27.37
N VAL A 3 -9.81 -10.85 27.70
CA VAL A 3 -9.16 -9.54 27.70
C VAL A 3 -8.52 -9.30 26.34
N VAL A 4 -8.91 -8.23 25.69
CA VAL A 4 -8.33 -7.85 24.39
C VAL A 4 -7.04 -7.09 24.67
N SER A 5 -5.95 -7.48 24.00
CA SER A 5 -4.67 -6.80 24.18
C SER A 5 -4.67 -5.43 23.51
N ILE A 6 -3.78 -4.55 23.96
CA ILE A 6 -3.61 -3.22 23.36
C ILE A 6 -3.20 -3.35 21.89
N SER A 7 -2.37 -4.32 21.55
CA SER A 7 -1.95 -4.54 20.17
C SER A 7 -3.10 -4.97 19.26
N GLU A 8 -4.06 -5.75 19.77
CA GLU A 8 -5.26 -6.12 19.00
C GLU A 8 -6.13 -4.91 18.72
N ILE A 9 -6.33 -4.04 19.71
CA ILE A 9 -7.10 -2.79 19.56
C ILE A 9 -6.42 -1.88 18.53
N ALA A 10 -5.12 -1.70 18.63
CA ALA A 10 -4.35 -0.87 17.70
C ALA A 10 -4.44 -1.42 16.27
N THR A 11 -4.32 -2.74 16.10
CA THR A 11 -4.45 -3.39 14.79
C THR A 11 -5.82 -3.15 14.18
N PHE A 12 -6.88 -3.28 14.98
CA PHE A 12 -8.25 -3.03 14.50
C PHE A 12 -8.42 -1.59 14.01
N LYS A 13 -7.96 -0.60 14.81
CA LYS A 13 -8.05 0.81 14.43
C LYS A 13 -7.27 1.11 13.15
N ILE A 14 -6.05 0.60 13.03
CA ILE A 14 -5.21 0.80 11.85
C ILE A 14 -5.88 0.21 10.62
N SER A 15 -6.42 -1.00 10.71
CA SER A 15 -7.05 -1.67 9.55
C SER A 15 -8.31 -0.96 9.05
N ASN A 16 -8.89 -0.05 9.85
CA ASN A 16 -10.09 0.71 9.47
C ASN A 16 -9.81 2.19 9.14
N ASP A 17 -8.56 2.63 9.22
CA ASP A 17 -8.19 4.02 8.96
C ASP A 17 -7.35 4.13 7.68
N ASN A 18 -7.95 4.71 6.63
CA ASN A 18 -7.27 4.86 5.34
C ASN A 18 -6.03 5.75 5.40
N ARG A 19 -5.97 6.70 6.32
CA ARG A 19 -4.79 7.56 6.47
C ARG A 19 -3.59 6.77 6.98
N ILE A 20 -3.85 5.87 7.93
CA ILE A 20 -2.81 5.00 8.50
C ILE A 20 -2.37 3.96 7.44
N LYS A 21 -3.33 3.39 6.72
CA LYS A 21 -3.02 2.48 5.61
C LYS A 21 -2.15 3.17 4.55
N LEU A 22 -2.46 4.41 4.23
CA LEU A 22 -1.67 5.19 3.28
C LEU A 22 -0.23 5.40 3.77
N MET A 23 -0.04 5.71 5.05
CA MET A 23 1.30 5.83 5.64
C MET A 23 2.08 4.53 5.52
N ILE A 24 1.44 3.40 5.84
CA ILE A 24 2.05 2.08 5.72
C ILE A 24 2.44 1.80 4.27
N LEU A 25 1.57 2.09 3.33
CA LEU A 25 1.83 1.88 1.91
C LEU A 25 2.98 2.73 1.39
N LYS A 26 3.09 3.98 1.83
CA LYS A 26 4.21 4.84 1.48
C LYS A 26 5.53 4.27 1.98
N GLU A 27 5.55 3.76 3.21
CA GLU A 27 6.74 3.12 3.77
C GLU A 27 7.12 1.83 3.01
N LYS A 28 6.14 1.00 2.70
CA LYS A 28 6.37 -0.23 1.93
C LYS A 28 6.83 0.08 0.51
N TRP A 29 6.27 1.10 -0.13
CA TRP A 29 6.68 1.51 -1.46
C TRP A 29 8.16 1.87 -1.48
N LYS A 30 8.59 2.67 -0.52
CA LYS A 30 9.98 3.06 -0.37
C LYS A 30 10.89 1.86 -0.09
N GLY A 31 10.47 0.98 0.82
CA GLY A 31 11.30 -0.14 1.28
C GLY A 31 11.38 -1.30 0.29
N LEU A 32 10.28 -1.63 -0.39
CA LEU A 32 10.20 -2.78 -1.28
C LEU A 32 10.54 -2.44 -2.74
N PHE A 33 10.26 -1.21 -3.16
CA PHE A 33 10.35 -0.81 -4.56
C PHE A 33 11.19 0.45 -4.72
N LEU A 34 12.44 0.39 -4.30
CA LEU A 34 13.33 1.57 -4.31
C LEU A 34 13.44 2.21 -5.69
N GLU A 35 13.57 1.41 -6.74
CA GLU A 35 13.64 1.93 -8.12
C GLU A 35 12.35 2.62 -8.54
N LEU A 36 11.20 2.03 -8.21
CA LEU A 36 9.90 2.62 -8.48
C LEU A 36 9.69 3.87 -7.64
N PHE A 37 10.14 3.85 -6.40
CA PHE A 37 10.03 4.99 -5.48
C PHE A 37 10.73 6.23 -6.02
N GLN A 38 11.85 6.08 -6.70
CA GLN A 38 12.60 7.20 -7.27
C GLN A 38 11.84 7.90 -8.40
N ASN A 39 10.90 7.21 -9.06
CA ASN A 39 10.19 7.72 -10.22
C ASN A 39 8.66 7.70 -10.06
N SER A 40 8.19 7.48 -8.84
CA SER A 40 6.76 7.44 -8.54
C SER A 40 6.51 7.68 -7.07
N SER A 41 5.28 8.00 -6.72
CA SER A 41 4.88 8.12 -5.31
C SER A 41 3.47 7.62 -5.10
N VAL A 42 3.24 7.00 -3.95
CA VAL A 42 1.89 6.66 -3.48
C VAL A 42 1.26 7.95 -2.97
N ILE A 43 0.13 8.34 -3.56
CA ILE A 43 -0.51 9.62 -3.26
C ILE A 43 -1.81 9.50 -2.48
N ASP A 44 -2.47 8.34 -2.56
CA ASP A 44 -3.74 8.15 -1.85
C ASP A 44 -4.05 6.66 -1.71
N PHE A 45 -4.96 6.34 -0.80
CA PHE A 45 -5.52 5.00 -0.64
C PHE A 45 -6.98 5.12 -0.21
N LYS A 46 -7.89 4.63 -1.04
CA LYS A 46 -9.33 4.62 -0.75
C LYS A 46 -10.00 3.50 -1.54
N GLU A 47 -11.08 2.97 -0.97
CA GLU A 47 -11.83 1.86 -1.61
C GLU A 47 -10.91 0.69 -1.97
N ASN A 48 -9.97 0.36 -1.07
CA ASN A 48 -9.00 -0.72 -1.25
C ASN A 48 -8.12 -0.55 -2.50
N THR A 49 -7.99 0.65 -3.01
CA THR A 49 -7.21 0.98 -4.21
C THR A 49 -6.06 1.92 -3.86
N ILE A 50 -4.86 1.57 -4.31
CA ILE A 50 -3.68 2.43 -4.17
C ILE A 50 -3.62 3.37 -5.36
N TYR A 51 -3.54 4.68 -5.08
CA TYR A 51 -3.36 5.70 -6.13
C TYR A 51 -1.90 6.10 -6.16
N ILE A 52 -1.29 5.96 -7.33
CA ILE A 52 0.14 6.21 -7.53
C ILE A 52 0.32 7.25 -8.62
N LYS A 53 1.20 8.20 -8.38
CA LYS A 53 1.63 9.15 -9.39
C LYS A 53 2.95 8.66 -9.98
N GLY A 54 2.96 8.37 -11.28
CA GLY A 54 4.18 8.03 -12.01
C GLY A 54 4.75 9.30 -12.67
N TYR A 55 6.06 9.46 -12.59
CA TYR A 55 6.72 10.67 -13.08
C TYR A 55 7.16 10.56 -14.54
N ASN A 56 7.11 9.37 -15.13
CA ASN A 56 7.39 9.16 -16.54
C ASN A 56 6.59 7.97 -17.09
N SER A 57 6.53 7.87 -18.40
CA SER A 57 5.70 6.85 -19.05
C SER A 57 6.23 5.42 -18.86
N VAL A 58 7.54 5.26 -18.73
CA VAL A 58 8.15 3.93 -18.50
C VAL A 58 7.69 3.35 -17.17
N VAL A 59 7.73 4.15 -16.08
CA VAL A 59 7.29 3.73 -14.76
C VAL A 59 5.79 3.48 -14.74
N LYS A 60 5.01 4.35 -15.37
CA LYS A 60 3.56 4.14 -15.47
C LYS A 60 3.23 2.81 -16.15
N HIS A 61 3.90 2.52 -17.25
CA HIS A 61 3.71 1.26 -17.98
C HIS A 61 4.11 0.06 -17.12
N TYR A 62 5.25 0.12 -16.46
CA TYR A 62 5.72 -0.96 -15.60
C TYR A 62 4.71 -1.27 -14.49
N ILE A 63 4.25 -0.26 -13.79
CA ILE A 63 3.27 -0.44 -12.70
C ILE A 63 1.97 -1.02 -13.27
N SER A 64 1.49 -0.49 -14.39
CA SER A 64 0.26 -0.93 -15.03
C SER A 64 0.31 -2.41 -15.41
N THR A 65 1.43 -2.90 -15.92
CA THR A 65 1.59 -4.29 -16.34
C THR A 65 1.92 -5.25 -15.22
N ASN A 66 2.36 -4.75 -14.05
CA ASN A 66 2.78 -5.57 -12.93
C ASN A 66 1.93 -5.37 -11.67
N LYS A 67 0.71 -4.85 -11.79
CA LYS A 67 -0.18 -4.55 -10.66
C LYS A 67 -0.34 -5.72 -9.69
N ILE A 68 -0.64 -6.90 -10.20
CA ILE A 68 -0.88 -8.09 -9.38
C ILE A 68 0.37 -8.46 -8.59
N LYS A 69 1.53 -8.49 -9.23
CA LYS A 69 2.81 -8.78 -8.58
C LYS A 69 3.13 -7.77 -7.48
N ILE A 70 2.92 -6.50 -7.77
CA ILE A 70 3.17 -5.41 -6.82
C ILE A 70 2.26 -5.57 -5.61
N ILE A 71 0.97 -5.80 -5.82
CA ILE A 71 0.00 -5.99 -4.74
C ILE A 71 0.37 -7.21 -3.89
N GLU A 72 0.68 -8.33 -4.51
CA GLU A 72 1.09 -9.54 -3.80
C GLU A 72 2.32 -9.32 -2.94
N GLN A 73 3.32 -8.63 -3.47
CA GLN A 73 4.55 -8.35 -2.73
C GLN A 73 4.29 -7.43 -1.53
N ILE A 74 3.44 -6.44 -1.69
CA ILE A 74 3.05 -5.58 -0.57
C ILE A 74 2.32 -6.39 0.48
N LEU A 75 1.33 -7.18 0.08
CA LEU A 75 0.52 -7.99 1.02
C LEU A 75 1.37 -8.99 1.80
N GLU A 76 2.36 -9.61 1.17
CA GLU A 76 3.27 -10.53 1.84
C GLU A 76 4.13 -9.85 2.91
N ASN A 77 4.37 -8.56 2.78
CA ASN A 77 5.25 -7.80 3.67
C ASN A 77 4.52 -6.89 4.65
N LEU A 78 3.19 -6.94 4.68
CA LEU A 78 2.43 -6.16 5.66
C LEU A 78 2.45 -6.87 7.02
N GLU A 79 2.84 -6.14 8.06
CA GLU A 79 2.72 -6.62 9.43
C GLU A 79 1.26 -6.61 9.89
N ILE A 80 0.52 -5.59 9.48
CA ILE A 80 -0.91 -5.43 9.75
C ILE A 80 -1.64 -5.61 8.44
N LYS A 81 -2.44 -6.68 8.33
CA LYS A 81 -3.08 -7.04 7.07
C LYS A 81 -4.33 -6.20 6.80
N PHE A 82 -4.45 -5.73 5.58
CA PHE A 82 -5.66 -5.11 5.05
C PHE A 82 -5.78 -5.41 3.55
N GLU A 83 -6.97 -5.21 3.00
CA GLU A 83 -7.22 -5.52 1.60
C GLU A 83 -6.66 -4.46 0.66
N ILE A 84 -6.08 -4.94 -0.44
CA ILE A 84 -5.68 -4.10 -1.57
C ILE A 84 -6.22 -4.78 -2.81
N GLU A 85 -7.15 -4.12 -3.50
CA GLU A 85 -7.83 -4.68 -4.66
C GLU A 85 -7.23 -4.25 -6.00
N ASP A 86 -6.72 -3.03 -6.07
CA ASP A 86 -6.23 -2.48 -7.34
C ASP A 86 -5.20 -1.38 -7.11
N ILE A 87 -4.55 -1.00 -8.20
CA ILE A 87 -3.66 0.16 -8.27
C ILE A 87 -4.14 1.02 -9.43
N LYS A 88 -4.31 2.32 -9.18
CA LYS A 88 -4.61 3.29 -10.22
C LYS A 88 -3.48 4.29 -10.33
N ILE A 89 -3.09 4.57 -11.57
CA ILE A 89 -1.96 5.44 -11.88
C ILE A 89 -2.47 6.77 -12.40
N LYS A 90 -1.94 7.84 -11.84
CA LYS A 90 -2.25 9.20 -12.27
C LYS A 90 -1.09 9.87 -12.99
#